data_d6f0abd3380202d4e56186a6f87df6bb
#
_entry.id   d6f0abd3380202d4e56186a6f87df6bb
#
_cell.length_a   1.000
_cell.length_b   1.000
_cell.length_c   1.000
_cell.angle_alpha   90.00
_cell.angle_beta   90.00
_cell.angle_gamma   90.00
#
_symmetry.space_group_name_H-M   'P 1'
#
loop_
_entity.id
_entity.type
_entity.pdbx_description
1 polymer ?
#
loop_
_entity_poly.entity_id
_entity_poly.type
_entity_poly.pdbx_seq_one_letter_code
_entity_poly.pdbx_strand_id
1 'polypeptide(L)'
;MYVTEYRKALRDAGFDGFRVVLFQQTGGLKQATGEASGLELTPKFFWALVKALFVGDVVNAMAYRIRPYEVTAGETDRAIDECKAILYKALQERTPILLAVWKCKPILAAVQVKRTMPKPKVSIIGEFWAMTTEGDGNYQLQRFLEQEGAEADIQLVAAWILYTIWEARHDTKDRAELRNMDTSKYGLGGLDGFGIGQKLVLLGVADTAVRAIFQTFAHTMGLYGYKLPDMDAIADVSHKYYNNDLRGGEGHMEVGKLILNVTQKKAHMTLSVKPFGCMPSAGVSDGVQSAITEKFPGSIYCPVETSGDGRVNFYSRVQMYLFKAKQAAATEYERALEENGVTLEQVEAFLDANPRFASALHKAPHVYNGNAADLVAEVAPYITMTTVERWKAKLSSFGKKSKEVAQKSPEMVVHLVQRAVKEAPGAARKLKEDVALIREIRAAKKVSPKPEVMDAAAEE
;
A
#
# COMPACT_ATOMS: atom_id res chain seq x y z
N MET A 1 17.14 -12.89 -18.09
CA MET A 1 17.22 -14.34 -17.84
C MET A 1 15.93 -15.03 -18.30
N TYR A 2 14.79 -14.86 -17.67
CA TYR A 2 13.52 -15.56 -18.04
C TYR A 2 13.09 -15.39 -19.50
N VAL A 3 13.31 -14.25 -20.10
CA VAL A 3 12.93 -14.00 -21.51
C VAL A 3 13.60 -14.95 -22.49
N THR A 4 14.87 -15.22 -22.28
CA THR A 4 15.63 -16.15 -23.11
C THR A 4 15.04 -17.56 -22.98
N GLU A 5 14.67 -17.93 -21.75
CA GLU A 5 14.04 -19.23 -21.48
C GLU A 5 12.64 -19.32 -22.09
N TYR A 6 11.82 -18.29 -21.98
CA TYR A 6 10.49 -18.27 -22.63
C TYR A 6 10.60 -18.33 -24.16
N ARG A 7 11.51 -17.57 -24.76
CA ARG A 7 11.74 -17.64 -26.21
C ARG A 7 12.23 -19.01 -26.64
N LYS A 8 13.10 -19.63 -25.84
CA LYS A 8 13.57 -20.99 -26.10
C LYS A 8 12.41 -22.00 -26.00
N ALA A 9 11.66 -21.95 -24.90
CA ALA A 9 10.53 -22.85 -24.68
C ALA A 9 9.46 -22.73 -25.80
N LEU A 10 9.15 -21.51 -26.23
CA LEU A 10 8.22 -21.27 -27.34
C LEU A 10 8.74 -21.86 -28.64
N ARG A 11 10.01 -21.64 -28.98
CA ARG A 11 10.64 -22.22 -30.18
C ARG A 11 10.65 -23.76 -30.08
N ASP A 12 11.05 -24.32 -28.97
CA ASP A 12 11.12 -25.78 -28.75
C ASP A 12 9.70 -26.41 -28.81
N ALA A 13 8.65 -25.64 -28.51
CA ALA A 13 7.25 -26.03 -28.67
C ALA A 13 6.69 -25.78 -30.10
N GLY A 14 7.52 -25.35 -31.05
CA GLY A 14 7.12 -25.13 -32.45
C GLY A 14 6.52 -23.74 -32.73
N PHE A 15 6.58 -22.81 -31.79
CA PHE A 15 6.10 -21.43 -31.99
C PHE A 15 7.24 -20.48 -32.34
N ASP A 16 7.94 -20.78 -33.44
CA ASP A 16 8.99 -19.91 -33.98
C ASP A 16 8.43 -18.54 -34.35
N GLY A 17 9.11 -17.48 -33.91
CA GLY A 17 8.69 -16.10 -34.17
C GLY A 17 7.55 -15.59 -33.27
N PHE A 18 7.12 -16.36 -32.24
CA PHE A 18 6.16 -15.86 -31.27
C PHE A 18 6.72 -14.65 -30.50
N ARG A 19 5.93 -13.56 -30.43
CA ARG A 19 6.38 -12.30 -29.86
C ARG A 19 6.29 -12.33 -28.35
N VAL A 20 7.41 -12.06 -27.68
CA VAL A 20 7.49 -11.88 -26.22
C VAL A 20 7.69 -10.39 -25.93
N VAL A 21 6.66 -9.74 -25.38
CA VAL A 21 6.73 -8.33 -24.97
C VAL A 21 7.44 -8.23 -23.62
N LEU A 22 8.42 -7.36 -23.55
CA LEU A 22 9.24 -7.13 -22.37
C LEU A 22 9.12 -5.70 -21.92
N PHE A 23 8.89 -5.53 -20.62
CA PHE A 23 9.05 -4.26 -19.95
C PHE A 23 10.43 -4.25 -19.26
N GLN A 24 11.49 -3.97 -20.02
CA GLN A 24 12.83 -3.85 -19.44
C GLN A 24 13.04 -2.47 -18.82
N GLN A 25 13.59 -2.44 -17.60
CA GLN A 25 13.91 -1.18 -16.92
C GLN A 25 15.25 -0.57 -17.34
N THR A 26 16.14 -1.34 -17.95
CA THR A 26 17.44 -0.90 -18.49
C THR A 26 17.28 -0.19 -19.82
N GLY A 27 17.31 1.14 -19.84
CA GLY A 27 17.23 1.95 -21.07
C GLY A 27 16.08 2.97 -21.07
N GLY A 28 15.27 3.01 -20.01
CA GLY A 28 14.20 3.98 -19.82
C GLY A 28 13.06 3.85 -20.84
N LEU A 29 12.27 4.91 -20.96
CA LEU A 29 11.07 4.98 -21.84
C LEU A 29 11.37 4.89 -23.35
N LYS A 30 12.64 4.94 -23.76
CA LYS A 30 13.08 4.88 -25.16
C LYS A 30 13.34 3.47 -25.66
N GLN A 31 13.21 2.46 -24.83
CA GLN A 31 13.40 1.08 -25.24
C GLN A 31 12.18 0.57 -25.98
N ALA A 32 12.11 0.91 -27.26
CA ALA A 32 11.30 0.14 -28.21
C ALA A 32 11.83 -1.29 -28.27
N THR A 33 10.95 -2.25 -28.46
CA THR A 33 11.28 -3.67 -28.60
C THR A 33 12.16 -3.97 -29.83
N GLY A 34 12.60 -2.95 -30.57
CA GLY A 34 13.38 -3.07 -31.80
C GLY A 34 12.59 -3.60 -33.01
N GLU A 35 11.31 -3.92 -32.81
CA GLU A 35 10.42 -4.43 -33.87
C GLU A 35 9.49 -3.33 -34.37
N ALA A 36 9.36 -3.17 -35.67
CA ALA A 36 8.54 -2.14 -36.34
C ALA A 36 7.03 -2.21 -35.95
N SER A 37 6.58 -3.31 -35.35
CA SER A 37 5.20 -3.56 -34.93
C SER A 37 5.10 -3.81 -33.43
N GLY A 38 6.07 -3.35 -32.60
CA GLY A 38 6.09 -3.49 -31.18
C GLY A 38 5.13 -2.51 -30.46
N LEU A 39 4.89 -2.74 -29.18
CA LEU A 39 4.11 -1.84 -28.34
C LEU A 39 4.84 -0.49 -28.18
N GLU A 40 4.22 0.60 -28.61
CA GLU A 40 4.76 1.94 -28.40
C GLU A 40 4.59 2.41 -26.96
N LEU A 41 5.69 2.44 -26.19
CA LEU A 41 5.73 2.90 -24.81
C LEU A 41 5.84 4.44 -24.79
N THR A 42 4.72 5.11 -25.09
CA THR A 42 4.66 6.58 -25.08
C THR A 42 4.31 7.12 -23.68
N PRO A 43 4.64 8.40 -23.34
CA PRO A 43 4.16 9.03 -22.11
C PRO A 43 2.64 9.00 -21.95
N LYS A 44 1.89 9.03 -23.08
CA LYS A 44 0.42 8.89 -23.07
C LYS A 44 -0.02 7.50 -22.63
N PHE A 45 0.68 6.46 -23.09
CA PHE A 45 0.44 5.08 -22.68
C PHE A 45 0.67 4.92 -21.16
N PHE A 46 1.81 5.38 -20.65
CA PHE A 46 2.10 5.30 -19.21
C PHE A 46 1.10 6.09 -18.36
N TRP A 47 0.67 7.25 -18.82
CA TRP A 47 -0.36 8.01 -18.12
C TRP A 47 -1.72 7.29 -18.12
N ALA A 48 -2.08 6.63 -19.20
CA ALA A 48 -3.29 5.80 -19.26
C ALA A 48 -3.17 4.60 -18.31
N LEU A 49 -2.01 3.94 -18.27
CA LEU A 49 -1.71 2.82 -17.38
C LEU A 49 -1.81 3.24 -15.90
N VAL A 50 -1.19 4.35 -15.51
CA VAL A 50 -1.26 4.88 -14.13
C VAL A 50 -2.71 5.16 -13.70
N LYS A 51 -3.50 5.78 -14.59
CA LYS A 51 -4.93 6.00 -14.31
C LYS A 51 -5.70 4.69 -14.12
N ALA A 52 -5.47 3.71 -15.01
CA ALA A 52 -6.12 2.41 -14.93
C ALA A 52 -5.75 1.65 -13.65
N LEU A 53 -4.47 1.65 -13.27
CA LEU A 53 -3.97 1.03 -12.03
C LEU A 53 -4.62 1.64 -10.80
N PHE A 54 -4.60 2.97 -10.66
CA PHE A 54 -5.15 3.61 -9.46
C PHE A 54 -6.66 3.48 -9.36
N VAL A 55 -7.37 3.55 -10.48
CA VAL A 55 -8.82 3.33 -10.52
C VAL A 55 -9.13 1.87 -10.19
N GLY A 56 -8.36 0.92 -10.73
CA GLY A 56 -8.48 -0.50 -10.42
C GLY A 56 -8.24 -0.78 -8.93
N ASP A 57 -7.18 -0.21 -8.35
CA ASP A 57 -6.91 -0.30 -6.91
C ASP A 57 -8.08 0.19 -6.05
N VAL A 58 -8.68 1.34 -6.43
CA VAL A 58 -9.83 1.89 -5.69
C VAL A 58 -11.05 1.00 -5.82
N VAL A 59 -11.33 0.45 -7.01
CA VAL A 59 -12.43 -0.50 -7.24
C VAL A 59 -12.25 -1.76 -6.38
N ASN A 60 -11.05 -2.33 -6.38
CA ASN A 60 -10.74 -3.52 -5.58
C ASN A 60 -10.84 -3.24 -4.07
N ALA A 61 -10.31 -2.11 -3.60
CA ALA A 61 -10.44 -1.71 -2.20
C ALA A 61 -11.90 -1.50 -1.77
N MET A 62 -12.76 -0.98 -2.67
CA MET A 62 -14.20 -0.90 -2.43
C MET A 62 -14.84 -2.27 -2.35
N ALA A 63 -14.48 -3.19 -3.25
CA ALA A 63 -14.98 -4.55 -3.24
C ALA A 63 -14.65 -5.27 -1.92
N TYR A 64 -13.39 -5.24 -1.47
CA TYR A 64 -12.95 -5.85 -0.22
C TYR A 64 -13.58 -5.23 1.03
N ARG A 65 -13.95 -3.95 0.99
CA ARG A 65 -14.64 -3.27 2.09
C ARG A 65 -16.13 -3.63 2.18
N ILE A 66 -16.81 -3.86 1.03
CA ILE A 66 -18.25 -4.01 0.94
C ILE A 66 -18.67 -5.48 0.97
N ARG A 67 -18.05 -6.31 0.11
CA ARG A 67 -18.43 -7.71 -0.13
C ARG A 67 -18.51 -8.57 1.13
N PRO A 68 -17.57 -8.50 2.08
CA PRO A 68 -17.68 -9.32 3.30
C PRO A 68 -18.96 -9.08 4.10
N TYR A 69 -19.59 -7.92 3.94
CA TYR A 69 -20.75 -7.47 4.72
C TYR A 69 -22.03 -7.38 3.91
N GLU A 70 -22.03 -7.75 2.62
CA GLU A 70 -23.23 -7.71 1.78
C GLU A 70 -24.35 -8.60 2.34
N VAL A 71 -25.60 -8.12 2.29
CA VAL A 71 -26.76 -8.87 2.75
C VAL A 71 -27.18 -9.90 1.70
N THR A 72 -27.15 -9.51 0.45
CA THR A 72 -27.48 -10.40 -0.68
C THR A 72 -26.18 -10.83 -1.37
N ALA A 73 -25.88 -12.13 -1.30
CA ALA A 73 -24.66 -12.68 -1.89
C ALA A 73 -24.52 -12.32 -3.38
N GLY A 74 -23.34 -11.82 -3.77
CA GLY A 74 -23.02 -11.42 -5.13
C GLY A 74 -23.55 -10.06 -5.56
N GLU A 75 -24.19 -9.30 -4.67
CA GLU A 75 -24.66 -7.94 -4.97
C GLU A 75 -23.47 -7.00 -5.21
N THR A 76 -22.44 -7.11 -4.40
CA THR A 76 -21.18 -6.35 -4.57
C THR A 76 -20.52 -6.68 -5.90
N ASP A 77 -20.46 -7.94 -6.30
CA ASP A 77 -19.81 -8.34 -7.55
C ASP A 77 -20.57 -7.75 -8.76
N ARG A 78 -21.89 -7.78 -8.76
CA ARG A 78 -22.69 -7.12 -9.80
C ARG A 78 -22.43 -5.62 -9.87
N ALA A 79 -22.40 -4.94 -8.71
CA ALA A 79 -22.09 -3.51 -8.63
C ALA A 79 -20.67 -3.18 -9.13
N ILE A 80 -19.69 -4.02 -8.79
CA ILE A 80 -18.32 -3.89 -9.27
C ILE A 80 -18.21 -4.10 -10.78
N ASP A 81 -18.91 -5.09 -11.34
CA ASP A 81 -18.88 -5.34 -12.79
C ASP A 81 -19.54 -4.20 -13.57
N GLU A 82 -20.62 -3.61 -13.06
CA GLU A 82 -21.20 -2.40 -13.63
C GLU A 82 -20.22 -1.21 -13.57
N CYS A 83 -19.55 -1.01 -12.44
CA CYS A 83 -18.51 0.00 -12.32
C CYS A 83 -17.36 -0.24 -13.32
N LYS A 84 -16.86 -1.48 -13.45
CA LYS A 84 -15.82 -1.84 -14.41
C LYS A 84 -16.25 -1.52 -15.84
N ALA A 85 -17.50 -1.81 -16.23
CA ALA A 85 -18.02 -1.49 -17.56
C ALA A 85 -17.99 0.03 -17.84
N ILE A 86 -18.44 0.86 -16.87
CA ILE A 86 -18.41 2.32 -16.97
C ILE A 86 -16.98 2.84 -17.11
N LEU A 87 -16.06 2.33 -16.30
CA LEU A 87 -14.66 2.74 -16.27
C LEU A 87 -13.92 2.31 -17.53
N TYR A 88 -14.16 1.07 -18.00
CA TYR A 88 -13.60 0.55 -19.24
C TYR A 88 -14.01 1.41 -20.44
N LYS A 89 -15.31 1.71 -20.55
CA LYS A 89 -15.83 2.59 -21.61
C LYS A 89 -15.16 3.98 -21.56
N ALA A 90 -15.03 4.56 -20.38
CA ALA A 90 -14.38 5.87 -20.22
C ALA A 90 -12.91 5.86 -20.64
N LEU A 91 -12.16 4.79 -20.33
CA LEU A 91 -10.77 4.63 -20.74
C LEU A 91 -10.65 4.42 -22.26
N GLN A 92 -11.54 3.61 -22.84
CA GLN A 92 -11.59 3.33 -24.28
C GLN A 92 -11.92 4.58 -25.09
N GLU A 93 -12.95 5.32 -24.70
CA GLU A 93 -13.40 6.54 -25.36
C GLU A 93 -12.57 7.77 -24.98
N ARG A 94 -11.61 7.63 -24.07
CA ARG A 94 -10.75 8.72 -23.56
C ARG A 94 -11.54 9.87 -22.94
N THR A 95 -12.69 9.57 -22.35
CA THR A 95 -13.51 10.57 -21.62
C THR A 95 -12.91 10.84 -20.24
N PRO A 96 -13.33 11.92 -19.54
CA PRO A 96 -12.81 12.25 -18.22
C PRO A 96 -13.06 11.15 -17.19
N ILE A 97 -12.00 10.42 -16.81
CA ILE A 97 -12.08 9.26 -15.92
C ILE A 97 -12.69 9.59 -14.54
N LEU A 98 -12.48 10.80 -14.02
CA LEU A 98 -13.06 11.24 -12.74
C LEU A 98 -14.59 11.25 -12.78
N LEU A 99 -15.20 11.60 -13.91
CA LEU A 99 -16.65 11.56 -14.09
C LEU A 99 -17.17 10.12 -14.07
N ALA A 100 -16.43 9.19 -14.68
CA ALA A 100 -16.77 7.76 -14.64
C ALA A 100 -16.64 7.20 -13.21
N VAL A 101 -15.58 7.54 -12.50
CA VAL A 101 -15.40 7.18 -11.09
C VAL A 101 -16.52 7.73 -10.22
N TRP A 102 -16.94 8.98 -10.45
CA TRP A 102 -18.07 9.57 -9.72
C TRP A 102 -19.40 8.84 -9.98
N LYS A 103 -19.64 8.37 -11.20
CA LYS A 103 -20.83 7.55 -11.55
C LYS A 103 -20.86 6.21 -10.84
N CYS A 104 -19.73 5.62 -10.51
CA CYS A 104 -19.64 4.36 -9.76
C CYS A 104 -20.11 4.51 -8.29
N LYS A 105 -19.97 5.70 -7.71
CA LYS A 105 -20.30 5.94 -6.30
C LYS A 105 -21.73 5.57 -5.91
N PRO A 106 -22.79 6.02 -6.59
CA PRO A 106 -24.17 5.64 -6.25
C PRO A 106 -24.44 4.14 -6.43
N ILE A 107 -23.82 3.48 -7.40
CA ILE A 107 -23.94 2.03 -7.64
C ILE A 107 -23.42 1.26 -6.42
N LEU A 108 -22.23 1.60 -5.95
CA LEU A 108 -21.62 0.99 -4.76
C LEU A 108 -22.38 1.36 -3.46
N ALA A 109 -22.94 2.56 -3.39
CA ALA A 109 -23.73 3.01 -2.23
C ALA A 109 -25.07 2.27 -2.10
N ALA A 110 -25.59 1.72 -3.19
CA ALA A 110 -26.87 1.01 -3.23
C ALA A 110 -26.76 -0.42 -2.65
N VAL A 111 -25.54 -0.99 -2.57
CA VAL A 111 -25.33 -2.33 -2.01
C VAL A 111 -25.72 -2.33 -0.53
N GLN A 112 -26.59 -3.25 -0.15
CA GLN A 112 -27.01 -3.41 1.23
C GLN A 112 -25.96 -4.17 2.04
N VAL A 113 -25.55 -3.61 3.20
CA VAL A 113 -24.53 -4.20 4.07
C VAL A 113 -24.99 -4.30 5.51
N LYS A 114 -24.57 -5.37 6.22
CA LYS A 114 -24.78 -5.54 7.66
C LYS A 114 -23.41 -5.66 8.34
N ARG A 115 -22.94 -4.57 8.98
CA ARG A 115 -21.63 -4.50 9.65
C ARG A 115 -21.65 -4.78 11.14
N THR A 116 -22.78 -5.23 11.69
CA THR A 116 -22.91 -5.63 13.10
C THR A 116 -22.38 -7.04 13.37
N MET A 117 -22.04 -7.80 12.32
CA MET A 117 -21.41 -9.12 12.46
C MET A 117 -19.90 -8.99 12.65
N PRO A 118 -19.32 -9.52 13.76
CA PRO A 118 -17.87 -9.50 13.94
C PRO A 118 -17.20 -10.39 12.90
N LYS A 119 -16.35 -9.79 12.07
CA LYS A 119 -15.52 -10.50 11.09
C LYS A 119 -14.05 -10.22 11.39
N PRO A 120 -13.18 -11.26 11.40
CA PRO A 120 -11.77 -11.03 11.53
C PRO A 120 -11.25 -10.26 10.32
N LYS A 121 -10.50 -9.22 10.57
CA LYS A 121 -9.79 -8.50 9.53
C LYS A 121 -8.42 -9.15 9.34
N VAL A 122 -8.14 -9.59 8.11
CA VAL A 122 -6.90 -10.27 7.70
C VAL A 122 -6.10 -9.34 6.80
N SER A 123 -4.95 -8.86 7.28
CA SER A 123 -4.02 -8.09 6.48
C SER A 123 -3.15 -9.04 5.66
N ILE A 124 -3.26 -8.96 4.34
CA ILE A 124 -2.47 -9.76 3.41
C ILE A 124 -1.21 -8.99 3.03
N ILE A 125 -0.07 -9.59 3.29
CA ILE A 125 1.26 -9.12 2.94
C ILE A 125 2.00 -10.21 2.17
N GLY A 126 3.22 -9.96 1.75
CA GLY A 126 4.06 -10.97 1.09
C GLY A 126 4.57 -10.51 -0.26
N GLU A 127 4.90 -11.47 -1.11
CA GLU A 127 5.42 -11.17 -2.45
C GLU A 127 4.35 -10.50 -3.32
N PHE A 128 4.78 -9.50 -4.09
CA PHE A 128 3.89 -8.60 -4.83
C PHE A 128 2.85 -9.34 -5.69
N TRP A 129 3.30 -10.27 -6.54
CA TRP A 129 2.40 -11.00 -7.43
C TRP A 129 1.49 -11.95 -6.70
N ALA A 130 2.03 -12.71 -5.73
CA ALA A 130 1.23 -13.64 -4.93
C ALA A 130 0.16 -12.90 -4.10
N MET A 131 0.47 -11.72 -3.60
CA MET A 131 -0.43 -10.91 -2.80
C MET A 131 -1.52 -10.22 -3.65
N THR A 132 -1.15 -9.64 -4.80
CA THR A 132 -2.06 -8.80 -5.60
C THR A 132 -2.86 -9.56 -6.64
N THR A 133 -2.48 -10.80 -6.97
CA THR A 133 -3.21 -11.66 -7.90
C THR A 133 -4.59 -12.03 -7.35
N GLU A 134 -5.62 -11.94 -8.19
CA GLU A 134 -6.96 -12.44 -7.90
C GLU A 134 -7.27 -13.63 -8.83
N GLY A 135 -6.76 -14.81 -8.49
CA GLY A 135 -6.93 -15.99 -9.33
C GLY A 135 -6.10 -17.17 -8.86
N ASP A 136 -5.72 -18.02 -9.79
CA ASP A 136 -5.06 -19.29 -9.49
C ASP A 136 -3.64 -19.11 -8.90
N GLY A 137 -2.98 -17.98 -9.16
CA GLY A 137 -1.63 -17.72 -8.69
C GLY A 137 -1.48 -17.68 -7.16
N ASN A 138 -2.56 -17.42 -6.43
CA ASN A 138 -2.62 -17.49 -4.98
C ASN A 138 -3.83 -18.32 -4.48
N TYR A 139 -4.34 -19.21 -5.31
CA TYR A 139 -5.50 -20.08 -5.02
C TYR A 139 -6.77 -19.29 -4.66
N GLN A 140 -6.98 -18.12 -5.27
CA GLN A 140 -8.11 -17.23 -4.98
C GLN A 140 -8.22 -16.85 -3.50
N LEU A 141 -7.09 -16.60 -2.86
CA LEU A 141 -6.97 -16.38 -1.42
C LEU A 141 -7.98 -15.37 -0.87
N GLN A 142 -8.18 -14.25 -1.57
CA GLN A 142 -9.09 -13.18 -1.14
C GLN A 142 -10.54 -13.70 -1.05
N ARG A 143 -10.98 -14.40 -2.09
CA ARG A 143 -12.32 -15.01 -2.13
C ARG A 143 -12.48 -16.09 -1.07
N PHE A 144 -11.45 -16.90 -0.89
CA PHE A 144 -11.42 -17.92 0.14
C PHE A 144 -11.60 -17.30 1.54
N LEU A 145 -10.86 -16.24 1.87
CA LEU A 145 -11.00 -15.56 3.16
C LEU A 145 -12.40 -14.98 3.37
N GLU A 146 -12.98 -14.36 2.34
CA GLU A 146 -14.34 -13.81 2.38
C GLU A 146 -15.39 -14.92 2.56
N GLN A 147 -15.26 -16.03 1.85
CA GLN A 147 -16.13 -17.22 2.00
C GLN A 147 -16.04 -17.83 3.40
N GLU A 148 -14.85 -17.81 3.99
CA GLU A 148 -14.63 -18.22 5.38
C GLU A 148 -15.10 -17.17 6.40
N GLY A 149 -15.69 -16.06 5.96
CA GLY A 149 -16.28 -15.03 6.82
C GLY A 149 -15.29 -13.99 7.36
N ALA A 150 -14.17 -13.78 6.70
CA ALA A 150 -13.20 -12.73 7.04
C ALA A 150 -13.32 -11.50 6.12
N GLU A 151 -12.74 -10.39 6.56
CA GLU A 151 -12.46 -9.21 5.73
C GLU A 151 -11.00 -9.25 5.29
N ALA A 152 -10.75 -9.22 3.98
CA ALA A 152 -9.41 -9.15 3.42
C ALA A 152 -8.95 -7.68 3.30
N ASP A 153 -7.76 -7.37 3.84
CA ASP A 153 -7.10 -6.06 3.71
C ASP A 153 -5.78 -6.25 2.96
N ILE A 154 -5.80 -5.94 1.66
CA ILE A 154 -4.69 -6.21 0.74
C ILE A 154 -3.93 -4.93 0.48
N GLN A 155 -2.61 -5.04 0.40
CA GLN A 155 -1.79 -3.95 -0.04
C GLN A 155 -2.01 -3.68 -1.54
N LEU A 156 -2.46 -2.48 -1.87
CA LEU A 156 -2.75 -2.06 -3.24
C LEU A 156 -1.47 -1.88 -4.07
N VAL A 157 -1.61 -1.92 -5.41
CA VAL A 157 -0.49 -1.70 -6.35
C VAL A 157 0.10 -0.30 -6.18
N ALA A 158 -0.73 0.71 -5.88
CA ALA A 158 -0.26 2.06 -5.57
C ALA A 158 0.72 2.11 -4.38
N ALA A 159 0.55 1.24 -3.40
CA ALA A 159 1.49 1.12 -2.27
C ALA A 159 2.84 0.56 -2.71
N TRP A 160 2.85 -0.38 -3.66
CA TRP A 160 4.10 -0.89 -4.23
C TRP A 160 4.83 0.17 -5.07
N ILE A 161 4.10 1.03 -5.79
CA ILE A 161 4.69 2.19 -6.49
C ILE A 161 5.36 3.13 -5.47
N LEU A 162 4.72 3.40 -4.33
CA LEU A 162 5.33 4.18 -3.26
C LEU A 162 6.58 3.52 -2.68
N TYR A 163 6.57 2.19 -2.55
CA TYR A 163 7.73 1.41 -2.13
C TYR A 163 8.91 1.59 -3.11
N THR A 164 8.68 1.45 -4.42
CA THR A 164 9.74 1.63 -5.42
C THR A 164 10.30 3.07 -5.43
N ILE A 165 9.45 4.07 -5.18
CA ILE A 165 9.90 5.47 -5.03
C ILE A 165 10.74 5.61 -3.76
N TRP A 166 10.31 4.99 -2.64
CA TRP A 166 11.06 4.98 -1.39
C TRP A 166 12.42 4.30 -1.56
N GLU A 167 12.47 3.12 -2.18
CA GLU A 167 13.69 2.38 -2.46
C GLU A 167 14.67 3.21 -3.30
N ALA A 168 14.19 3.83 -4.39
CA ALA A 168 15.00 4.71 -5.22
C ALA A 168 15.55 5.93 -4.45
N ARG A 169 14.76 6.46 -3.49
CA ARG A 169 15.16 7.57 -2.62
C ARG A 169 16.21 7.12 -1.60
N HIS A 170 16.00 5.97 -0.98
CA HIS A 170 16.93 5.37 -0.01
C HIS A 170 18.26 5.04 -0.69
N ASP A 171 18.23 4.33 -1.82
CA ASP A 171 19.42 4.02 -2.62
C ASP A 171 20.19 5.28 -3.07
N THR A 172 19.49 6.34 -3.45
CA THR A 172 20.11 7.59 -3.84
C THR A 172 20.83 8.28 -2.67
N LYS A 173 20.29 8.19 -1.45
CA LYS A 173 20.92 8.73 -0.24
C LYS A 173 22.18 7.96 0.14
N ASP A 174 22.10 6.62 0.16
CA ASP A 174 23.23 5.76 0.51
C ASP A 174 24.39 5.97 -0.45
N ARG A 175 24.10 6.00 -1.76
CA ARG A 175 25.13 6.27 -2.78
C ARG A 175 25.69 7.68 -2.71
N ALA A 176 24.94 8.65 -2.20
CA ALA A 176 25.44 10.00 -1.99
C ALA A 176 26.58 10.06 -0.96
N GLU A 177 26.64 9.11 -0.02
CA GLU A 177 27.69 9.00 0.98
C GLU A 177 29.00 8.45 0.41
N LEU A 178 28.96 7.77 -0.74
CA LEU A 178 30.14 7.24 -1.45
C LEU A 178 30.86 8.32 -2.27
N ARG A 179 31.14 9.47 -1.67
CA ARG A 179 31.57 10.72 -2.36
C ARG A 179 32.95 10.62 -3.04
N ASN A 180 33.83 9.73 -2.59
CA ASN A 180 35.19 9.60 -3.08
C ASN A 180 35.35 8.59 -4.22
N MET A 181 34.24 8.02 -4.73
CA MET A 181 34.25 7.04 -5.81
C MET A 181 33.85 7.67 -7.14
N ASP A 182 34.36 7.12 -8.23
CA ASP A 182 33.94 7.51 -9.58
C ASP A 182 32.42 7.32 -9.76
N THR A 183 31.69 8.43 -9.80
CA THR A 183 30.24 8.46 -9.84
C THR A 183 29.67 7.84 -11.12
N SER A 184 30.44 7.87 -12.22
CA SER A 184 30.02 7.27 -13.50
C SER A 184 30.09 5.75 -13.45
N LYS A 185 31.11 5.20 -12.82
CA LYS A 185 31.37 3.76 -12.71
C LYS A 185 30.36 3.05 -11.77
N TYR A 186 29.91 3.73 -10.71
CA TYR A 186 29.04 3.16 -9.70
C TYR A 186 27.56 3.55 -9.84
N GLY A 187 27.18 4.11 -10.98
CA GLY A 187 25.79 4.40 -11.30
C GLY A 187 25.18 5.55 -10.47
N LEU A 188 25.99 6.41 -9.89
CA LEU A 188 25.53 7.63 -9.20
C LEU A 188 25.01 8.70 -10.18
N GLY A 189 25.28 8.53 -11.46
CA GLY A 189 24.76 9.36 -12.55
C GLY A 189 23.27 9.16 -12.80
N GLY A 190 22.48 8.86 -11.83
CA GLY A 190 21.02 8.91 -11.69
C GLY A 190 20.20 8.89 -12.97
N LEU A 191 19.01 9.33 -13.02
CA LEU A 191 18.27 9.66 -14.24
C LEU A 191 19.18 10.58 -15.09
N ASP A 192 19.60 10.13 -16.28
CA ASP A 192 20.60 10.79 -17.14
C ASP A 192 20.54 12.32 -17.08
N GLY A 193 21.54 12.93 -16.44
CA GLY A 193 21.68 14.38 -16.30
C GLY A 193 21.14 15.04 -15.02
N PHE A 194 20.46 14.32 -14.12
CA PHE A 194 20.00 14.88 -12.85
C PHE A 194 21.04 14.71 -11.74
N GLY A 195 21.36 15.78 -11.01
CA GLY A 195 22.14 15.70 -9.80
C GLY A 195 21.36 15.00 -8.66
N ILE A 196 22.08 14.47 -7.65
CA ILE A 196 21.49 13.75 -6.50
C ILE A 196 20.34 14.54 -5.86
N GLY A 197 20.54 15.84 -5.57
CA GLY A 197 19.51 16.68 -4.95
C GLY A 197 18.25 16.87 -5.85
N GLN A 198 18.43 16.99 -7.16
CA GLN A 198 17.31 17.08 -8.10
C GLN A 198 16.54 15.75 -8.15
N LYS A 199 17.24 14.62 -8.13
CA LYS A 199 16.60 13.30 -8.10
C LYS A 199 15.78 13.08 -6.83
N LEU A 200 16.32 13.45 -5.66
CA LEU A 200 15.61 13.35 -4.39
C LEU A 200 14.35 14.24 -4.36
N VAL A 201 14.43 15.46 -4.87
CA VAL A 201 13.27 16.35 -5.00
C VAL A 201 12.24 15.76 -5.95
N LEU A 202 12.66 15.25 -7.10
CA LEU A 202 11.76 14.62 -8.08
C LEU A 202 11.03 13.41 -7.48
N LEU A 203 11.75 12.55 -6.74
CA LEU A 203 11.15 11.39 -6.05
C LEU A 203 10.17 11.82 -4.95
N GLY A 204 10.46 12.90 -4.22
CA GLY A 204 9.53 13.48 -3.23
C GLY A 204 8.25 14.04 -3.87
N VAL A 205 8.39 14.71 -5.02
CA VAL A 205 7.23 15.18 -5.81
C VAL A 205 6.44 14.00 -6.35
N ALA A 206 7.10 12.95 -6.83
CA ALA A 206 6.45 11.73 -7.33
C ALA A 206 5.64 11.02 -6.23
N ASP A 207 6.20 10.85 -5.02
CA ASP A 207 5.47 10.30 -3.86
C ASP A 207 4.20 11.09 -3.55
N THR A 208 4.32 12.42 -3.47
CA THR A 208 3.20 13.31 -3.21
C THR A 208 2.14 13.23 -4.31
N ALA A 209 2.56 13.19 -5.58
CA ALA A 209 1.67 13.09 -6.73
C ALA A 209 0.90 11.76 -6.73
N VAL A 210 1.58 10.63 -6.48
CA VAL A 210 0.94 9.30 -6.36
C VAL A 210 -0.14 9.32 -5.30
N ARG A 211 0.16 9.84 -4.11
CA ARG A 211 -0.81 9.96 -3.01
C ARG A 211 -1.98 10.85 -3.37
N ALA A 212 -1.73 12.01 -3.97
CA ALA A 212 -2.77 12.96 -4.36
C ALA A 212 -3.70 12.40 -5.44
N ILE A 213 -3.15 11.76 -6.46
CA ILE A 213 -3.94 11.15 -7.56
C ILE A 213 -4.79 10.01 -7.01
N PHE A 214 -4.18 9.09 -6.24
CA PHE A 214 -4.92 8.00 -5.61
C PHE A 214 -6.04 8.50 -4.71
N GLN A 215 -5.74 9.48 -3.83
CA GLN A 215 -6.72 10.03 -2.90
C GLN A 215 -7.89 10.74 -3.62
N THR A 216 -7.61 11.37 -4.77
CA THR A 216 -8.64 11.99 -5.60
C THR A 216 -9.62 10.94 -6.12
N PHE A 217 -9.14 9.83 -6.68
CA PHE A 217 -9.99 8.73 -7.14
C PHE A 217 -10.73 8.06 -5.98
N ALA A 218 -10.02 7.77 -4.89
CA ALA A 218 -10.59 7.16 -3.69
C ALA A 218 -11.75 7.99 -3.12
N HIS A 219 -11.56 9.30 -2.96
CA HIS A 219 -12.59 10.21 -2.45
C HIS A 219 -13.78 10.33 -3.40
N THR A 220 -13.52 10.42 -4.70
CA THR A 220 -14.56 10.54 -5.73
C THR A 220 -15.44 9.30 -5.78
N MET A 221 -14.87 8.08 -5.61
CA MET A 221 -15.62 6.82 -5.58
C MET A 221 -16.34 6.57 -4.24
N GLY A 222 -15.90 7.23 -3.16
CA GLY A 222 -16.47 7.03 -1.82
C GLY A 222 -15.63 6.10 -0.91
N LEU A 223 -14.37 5.82 -1.25
CA LEU A 223 -13.42 5.08 -0.42
C LEU A 223 -12.87 5.99 0.71
N TYR A 224 -13.78 6.45 1.57
CA TYR A 224 -13.42 7.35 2.65
C TYR A 224 -12.53 6.70 3.71
N GLY A 225 -11.63 7.50 4.28
CA GLY A 225 -10.74 7.07 5.38
C GLY A 225 -9.61 6.12 4.96
N TYR A 226 -9.53 5.71 3.69
CA TYR A 226 -8.40 4.92 3.21
C TYR A 226 -7.16 5.81 2.99
N LYS A 227 -6.02 5.35 3.48
CA LYS A 227 -4.74 6.03 3.29
C LYS A 227 -3.72 5.02 2.80
N LEU A 228 -2.99 5.38 1.76
CA LEU A 228 -1.82 4.60 1.34
C LEU A 228 -0.77 4.57 2.46
N PRO A 229 -0.05 3.45 2.62
CA PRO A 229 0.92 3.29 3.68
C PRO A 229 2.05 4.32 3.59
N ASP A 230 2.57 4.69 4.75
CA ASP A 230 3.76 5.52 4.87
C ASP A 230 5.00 4.62 4.86
N MET A 231 5.78 4.70 3.78
CA MET A 231 6.94 3.83 3.58
C MET A 231 8.11 4.20 4.50
N ASP A 232 8.24 5.47 4.89
CA ASP A 232 9.25 5.88 5.86
C ASP A 232 8.90 5.31 7.26
N ALA A 233 7.63 5.37 7.68
CA ALA A 233 7.19 4.79 8.95
C ALA A 233 7.35 3.25 8.98
N ILE A 234 7.10 2.57 7.85
CA ILE A 234 7.33 1.13 7.72
C ILE A 234 8.82 0.81 7.87
N ALA A 235 9.68 1.57 7.18
CA ALA A 235 11.13 1.40 7.24
C ALA A 235 11.67 1.64 8.66
N ASP A 236 11.20 2.68 9.34
CA ASP A 236 11.64 3.04 10.70
C ASP A 236 11.33 1.93 11.73
N VAL A 237 10.14 1.31 11.63
CA VAL A 237 9.77 0.23 12.58
C VAL A 237 10.43 -1.09 12.22
N SER A 238 10.66 -1.38 10.93
CA SER A 238 11.30 -2.60 10.47
C SER A 238 12.80 -2.62 10.72
N HIS A 239 13.47 -1.47 10.61
CA HIS A 239 14.94 -1.37 10.68
C HIS A 239 15.54 -1.99 11.96
N LYS A 240 14.78 -2.00 13.05
CA LYS A 240 15.20 -2.62 14.32
C LYS A 240 15.34 -4.14 14.27
N TYR A 241 14.71 -4.78 13.28
CA TYR A 241 14.59 -6.23 13.16
C TYR A 241 15.07 -6.76 11.81
N TYR A 242 15.02 -5.91 10.78
CA TYR A 242 15.33 -6.24 9.40
C TYR A 242 16.17 -5.12 8.79
N ASN A 243 17.31 -5.44 8.20
CA ASN A 243 18.15 -4.44 7.56
C ASN A 243 17.50 -3.90 6.28
N ASN A 244 17.15 -2.61 6.26
CA ASN A 244 16.51 -1.95 5.14
C ASN A 244 17.38 -1.83 3.89
N ASP A 245 18.70 -2.12 4.00
CA ASP A 245 19.64 -2.16 2.87
C ASP A 245 19.60 -3.49 2.12
N LEU A 246 18.91 -4.50 2.67
CA LEU A 246 18.59 -5.74 1.97
C LEU A 246 17.50 -5.44 0.94
N ARG A 247 17.93 -5.17 -0.27
CA ARG A 247 17.07 -4.78 -1.41
C ARG A 247 16.78 -5.99 -2.30
N GLY A 248 15.79 -5.83 -3.17
CA GLY A 248 15.39 -6.86 -4.12
C GLY A 248 14.23 -7.70 -3.62
N GLY A 249 13.26 -7.05 -3.01
CA GLY A 249 12.00 -7.63 -2.54
C GLY A 249 11.39 -6.84 -1.41
N GLU A 250 10.22 -7.27 -0.98
CA GLU A 250 9.38 -6.56 -0.02
C GLU A 250 9.72 -6.84 1.45
N GLY A 251 10.85 -7.51 1.76
CA GLY A 251 11.14 -8.07 3.09
C GLY A 251 10.99 -7.09 4.26
N HIS A 252 11.58 -5.88 4.18
CA HIS A 252 11.40 -4.89 5.24
C HIS A 252 9.96 -4.37 5.33
N MET A 253 9.25 -4.32 4.21
CA MET A 253 7.86 -3.89 4.15
C MET A 253 6.94 -4.93 4.80
N GLU A 254 7.19 -6.22 4.61
CA GLU A 254 6.47 -7.31 5.28
C GLU A 254 6.65 -7.21 6.80
N VAL A 255 7.91 -7.12 7.26
CA VAL A 255 8.26 -7.00 8.69
C VAL A 255 7.64 -5.76 9.32
N GLY A 256 7.79 -4.60 8.69
CA GLY A 256 7.25 -3.34 9.19
C GLY A 256 5.71 -3.33 9.22
N LYS A 257 5.05 -3.92 8.24
CA LYS A 257 3.59 -4.02 8.22
C LYS A 257 3.06 -4.96 9.31
N LEU A 258 3.71 -6.09 9.57
CA LEU A 258 3.34 -6.96 10.69
C LEU A 258 3.40 -6.19 12.01
N ILE A 259 4.50 -5.46 12.27
CA ILE A 259 4.64 -4.65 13.49
C ILE A 259 3.53 -3.59 13.58
N LEU A 260 3.25 -2.87 12.49
CA LEU A 260 2.22 -1.84 12.46
C LEU A 260 0.81 -2.42 12.62
N ASN A 261 0.54 -3.59 12.06
CA ASN A 261 -0.75 -4.28 12.22
C ASN A 261 -1.03 -4.59 13.69
N VAL A 262 -0.02 -5.06 14.41
CA VAL A 262 -0.15 -5.39 15.84
C VAL A 262 -0.21 -4.14 16.71
N THR A 263 0.77 -3.23 16.55
CA THR A 263 0.91 -2.07 17.43
C THR A 263 -0.16 -0.99 17.24
N GLN A 264 -0.70 -0.90 16.02
CA GLN A 264 -1.75 0.06 15.66
C GLN A 264 -3.14 -0.58 15.53
N LYS A 265 -3.31 -1.84 15.95
CA LYS A 265 -4.58 -2.57 15.91
C LYS A 265 -5.24 -2.55 14.53
N LYS A 266 -4.47 -2.74 13.45
CA LYS A 266 -5.00 -2.62 12.08
C LYS A 266 -5.69 -3.88 11.57
N ALA A 267 -5.33 -5.04 12.10
CA ALA A 267 -5.88 -6.33 11.71
C ALA A 267 -5.79 -7.34 12.86
N HIS A 268 -6.68 -8.33 12.88
CA HIS A 268 -6.62 -9.44 13.83
C HIS A 268 -5.55 -10.47 13.46
N MET A 269 -5.30 -10.61 12.15
CA MET A 269 -4.36 -11.59 11.60
C MET A 269 -3.55 -10.93 10.49
N THR A 270 -2.26 -11.24 10.43
CA THR A 270 -1.39 -10.93 9.29
C THR A 270 -1.06 -12.21 8.56
N LEU A 271 -1.40 -12.27 7.27
CA LEU A 271 -1.13 -13.40 6.40
C LEU A 271 -0.08 -13.00 5.37
N SER A 272 1.07 -13.69 5.39
CA SER A 272 2.13 -13.50 4.40
C SER A 272 2.04 -14.58 3.33
N VAL A 273 1.77 -14.19 2.09
CA VAL A 273 1.67 -15.09 0.93
C VAL A 273 2.83 -14.87 -0.03
N LYS A 274 3.44 -15.96 -0.48
CA LYS A 274 4.60 -15.94 -1.36
C LYS A 274 4.67 -17.20 -2.22
N PRO A 275 5.37 -17.15 -3.37
CA PRO A 275 5.67 -18.36 -4.12
C PRO A 275 6.70 -19.20 -3.36
N PHE A 276 6.68 -20.50 -3.58
CA PHE A 276 7.66 -21.42 -3.00
C PHE A 276 9.08 -20.98 -3.37
N GLY A 277 9.95 -20.91 -2.36
CA GLY A 277 11.35 -20.54 -2.54
C GLY A 277 11.60 -19.05 -2.79
N CYS A 278 10.62 -18.17 -2.51
CA CYS A 278 10.86 -16.73 -2.54
C CYS A 278 11.95 -16.33 -1.55
N MET A 279 13.10 -15.89 -2.05
CA MET A 279 14.29 -15.66 -1.23
C MET A 279 14.10 -14.57 -0.16
N PRO A 280 13.57 -13.36 -0.46
CA PRO A 280 13.40 -12.33 0.57
C PRO A 280 12.33 -12.69 1.60
N SER A 281 11.23 -13.31 1.18
CA SER A 281 10.13 -13.65 2.08
C SER A 281 10.38 -14.93 2.86
N ALA A 282 10.59 -16.06 2.19
CA ALA A 282 10.76 -17.36 2.85
C ALA A 282 12.13 -17.48 3.55
N GLY A 283 13.20 -16.96 2.92
CA GLY A 283 14.56 -17.12 3.42
C GLY A 283 14.90 -16.20 4.58
N VAL A 284 14.30 -15.01 4.64
CA VAL A 284 14.70 -13.97 5.61
C VAL A 284 13.52 -13.47 6.41
N SER A 285 12.47 -12.93 5.78
CA SER A 285 11.42 -12.23 6.52
C SER A 285 10.59 -13.15 7.41
N ASP A 286 10.35 -14.42 7.04
CA ASP A 286 9.58 -15.36 7.86
C ASP A 286 10.25 -15.66 9.21
N GLY A 287 11.58 -15.82 9.24
CA GLY A 287 12.32 -16.01 10.48
C GLY A 287 12.22 -14.79 11.39
N VAL A 288 12.39 -13.59 10.83
CA VAL A 288 12.26 -12.33 11.57
C VAL A 288 10.83 -12.13 12.07
N GLN A 289 9.82 -12.45 11.26
CA GLN A 289 8.41 -12.30 11.63
C GLN A 289 8.01 -13.27 12.76
N SER A 290 8.61 -14.46 12.81
CA SER A 290 8.43 -15.39 13.93
C SER A 290 8.94 -14.78 15.24
N ALA A 291 10.14 -14.20 15.24
CA ALA A 291 10.68 -13.49 16.41
C ALA A 291 9.83 -12.27 16.81
N ILE A 292 9.19 -11.59 15.86
CA ILE A 292 8.27 -10.48 16.15
C ILE A 292 7.00 -11.00 16.83
N THR A 293 6.45 -12.15 16.42
CA THR A 293 5.26 -12.74 17.05
C THR A 293 5.52 -13.14 18.52
N GLU A 294 6.72 -13.59 18.84
CA GLU A 294 7.12 -13.85 20.23
C GLU A 294 7.19 -12.55 21.05
N LYS A 295 7.68 -11.47 20.45
CA LYS A 295 7.81 -10.17 21.12
C LYS A 295 6.47 -9.47 21.35
N PHE A 296 5.49 -9.72 20.47
CA PHE A 296 4.15 -9.14 20.55
C PHE A 296 3.12 -10.25 20.79
N PRO A 297 2.94 -10.70 22.05
CA PRO A 297 1.99 -11.75 22.38
C PRO A 297 0.57 -11.40 21.93
N GLY A 298 -0.14 -12.38 21.39
CA GLY A 298 -1.47 -12.20 20.82
C GLY A 298 -1.51 -11.83 19.35
N SER A 299 -0.35 -11.59 18.70
CA SER A 299 -0.28 -11.45 17.25
C SER A 299 -0.55 -12.80 16.57
N ILE A 300 -1.41 -12.78 15.54
CA ILE A 300 -1.70 -13.95 14.71
C ILE A 300 -1.00 -13.75 13.36
N TYR A 301 0.07 -14.52 13.15
CA TYR A 301 0.86 -14.47 11.91
C TYR A 301 0.79 -15.83 11.20
N CYS A 302 0.41 -15.81 9.92
CA CYS A 302 0.27 -17.02 9.10
C CYS A 302 1.13 -16.88 7.83
N PRO A 303 2.32 -17.52 7.79
CA PRO A 303 3.09 -17.62 6.56
C PRO A 303 2.56 -18.76 5.70
N VAL A 304 2.32 -18.50 4.42
CA VAL A 304 1.90 -19.50 3.43
C VAL A 304 2.66 -19.36 2.13
N GLU A 305 2.95 -20.49 1.51
CA GLU A 305 3.62 -20.54 0.21
C GLU A 305 2.69 -21.14 -0.84
N THR A 306 2.76 -20.61 -2.06
CA THR A 306 2.06 -21.15 -3.22
C THR A 306 3.00 -22.08 -3.99
N SER A 307 2.54 -23.28 -4.30
CA SER A 307 3.21 -24.27 -5.14
C SER A 307 2.18 -24.93 -6.05
N GLY A 308 2.60 -25.57 -7.13
CA GLY A 308 1.65 -26.09 -8.14
C GLY A 308 0.55 -27.00 -7.60
N ASP A 309 0.81 -27.76 -6.54
CA ASP A 309 -0.08 -28.78 -5.93
C ASP A 309 -0.43 -28.50 -4.45
N GLY A 310 0.00 -27.36 -3.92
CA GLY A 310 -0.09 -27.02 -2.50
C GLY A 310 -1.46 -26.56 -1.99
N ARG A 311 -2.49 -26.46 -2.83
CA ARG A 311 -3.78 -25.81 -2.51
C ARG A 311 -4.45 -26.31 -1.23
N VAL A 312 -4.49 -27.63 -1.01
CA VAL A 312 -5.14 -28.21 0.17
C VAL A 312 -4.41 -27.83 1.46
N ASN A 313 -3.08 -27.96 1.45
CA ASN A 313 -2.24 -27.58 2.60
C ASN A 313 -2.32 -26.08 2.88
N PHE A 314 -2.36 -25.27 1.84
CA PHE A 314 -2.51 -23.83 1.92
C PHE A 314 -3.81 -23.45 2.63
N TYR A 315 -4.96 -23.98 2.17
CA TYR A 315 -6.26 -23.69 2.77
C TYR A 315 -6.36 -24.20 4.21
N SER A 316 -5.93 -25.42 4.48
CA SER A 316 -5.95 -25.99 5.84
C SER A 316 -5.15 -25.12 6.82
N ARG A 317 -3.98 -24.65 6.40
CA ARG A 317 -3.15 -23.76 7.22
C ARG A 317 -3.83 -22.43 7.47
N VAL A 318 -4.37 -21.79 6.45
CA VAL A 318 -5.10 -20.52 6.58
C VAL A 318 -6.31 -20.69 7.51
N GLN A 319 -7.12 -21.74 7.35
CA GLN A 319 -8.28 -22.02 8.21
C GLN A 319 -7.91 -22.16 9.68
N MET A 320 -6.81 -22.84 9.98
CA MET A 320 -6.34 -23.02 11.37
C MET A 320 -6.02 -21.67 12.05
N TYR A 321 -5.34 -20.77 11.35
CA TYR A 321 -5.04 -19.44 11.89
C TYR A 321 -6.28 -18.54 11.89
N LEU A 322 -7.13 -18.66 10.88
CA LEU A 322 -8.37 -17.91 10.76
C LEU A 322 -9.35 -18.24 11.89
N PHE A 323 -9.38 -19.48 12.37
CA PHE A 323 -10.16 -19.85 13.53
C PHE A 323 -9.78 -19.03 14.76
N LYS A 324 -8.48 -18.87 15.05
CA LYS A 324 -8.01 -18.00 16.13
C LYS A 324 -8.39 -16.53 15.90
N ALA A 325 -8.30 -16.05 14.66
CA ALA A 325 -8.68 -14.69 14.31
C ALA A 325 -10.20 -14.44 14.47
N LYS A 326 -11.05 -15.42 14.15
CA LYS A 326 -12.50 -15.35 14.39
C LYS A 326 -12.82 -15.24 15.87
N GLN A 327 -12.14 -16.02 16.73
CA GLN A 327 -12.30 -15.93 18.19
C GLN A 327 -11.87 -14.54 18.70
N ALA A 328 -10.71 -14.06 18.24
CA ALA A 328 -10.23 -12.73 18.65
C ALA A 328 -11.20 -11.62 18.22
N ALA A 329 -11.77 -11.70 17.02
CA ALA A 329 -12.75 -10.73 16.53
C ALA A 329 -14.08 -10.78 17.34
N ALA A 330 -14.54 -11.96 17.70
CA ALA A 330 -15.75 -12.11 18.53
C ALA A 330 -15.53 -11.51 19.94
N THR A 331 -14.44 -11.90 20.60
CA THR A 331 -14.08 -11.35 21.93
C THR A 331 -13.87 -9.83 21.88
N GLU A 332 -13.23 -9.29 20.83
CA GLU A 332 -13.09 -7.85 20.66
C GLU A 332 -14.44 -7.14 20.52
N TYR A 333 -15.37 -7.74 19.79
CA TYR A 333 -16.70 -7.18 19.57
C TYR A 333 -17.53 -7.17 20.87
N GLU A 334 -17.55 -8.29 21.60
CA GLU A 334 -18.20 -8.39 22.92
C GLU A 334 -17.66 -7.33 23.89
N ARG A 335 -16.34 -7.23 23.98
CA ARG A 335 -15.66 -6.20 24.76
C ARG A 335 -16.05 -4.78 24.32
N ALA A 336 -16.16 -4.53 23.01
CA ALA A 336 -16.55 -3.21 22.51
C ALA A 336 -17.99 -2.85 22.91
N LEU A 337 -18.92 -3.81 22.93
CA LEU A 337 -20.29 -3.61 23.43
C LEU A 337 -20.28 -3.28 24.94
N GLU A 338 -19.54 -4.05 25.74
CA GLU A 338 -19.41 -3.86 27.20
C GLU A 338 -18.77 -2.51 27.55
N GLU A 339 -17.62 -2.20 26.97
CA GLU A 339 -16.87 -0.95 27.21
C GLU A 339 -17.69 0.30 26.84
N ASN A 340 -18.57 0.20 25.86
CA ASN A 340 -19.42 1.30 25.41
C ASN A 340 -20.84 1.29 26.04
N GLY A 341 -21.17 0.29 26.84
CA GLY A 341 -22.45 0.19 27.56
C GLY A 341 -23.67 0.09 26.66
N VAL A 342 -23.54 -0.63 25.53
CA VAL A 342 -24.63 -0.84 24.55
C VAL A 342 -24.82 -2.33 24.24
N THR A 343 -26.04 -2.71 23.85
CA THR A 343 -26.32 -4.06 23.37
C THR A 343 -26.39 -4.08 21.84
N LEU A 344 -26.28 -5.29 21.25
CA LEU A 344 -26.41 -5.48 19.81
C LEU A 344 -27.75 -4.94 19.28
N GLU A 345 -28.85 -5.24 20.00
CA GLU A 345 -30.20 -4.81 19.63
C GLU A 345 -30.31 -3.27 19.59
N GLN A 346 -29.68 -2.59 20.54
CA GLN A 346 -29.64 -1.12 20.56
C GLN A 346 -28.84 -0.55 19.38
N VAL A 347 -27.73 -1.18 19.04
CA VAL A 347 -26.91 -0.79 17.89
C VAL A 347 -27.68 -1.02 16.58
N GLU A 348 -28.34 -2.16 16.41
CA GLU A 348 -29.13 -2.48 15.22
C GLU A 348 -30.32 -1.52 15.07
N ALA A 349 -31.10 -1.29 16.14
CA ALA A 349 -32.20 -0.34 16.15
C ALA A 349 -31.73 1.10 15.80
N PHE A 350 -30.56 1.49 16.28
CA PHE A 350 -29.98 2.79 15.91
C PHE A 350 -29.62 2.86 14.42
N LEU A 351 -29.04 1.81 13.87
CA LEU A 351 -28.65 1.75 12.46
C LEU A 351 -29.87 1.80 11.54
N ASP A 352 -30.94 1.10 11.88
CA ASP A 352 -32.21 1.11 11.16
C ASP A 352 -32.83 2.52 11.12
N ALA A 353 -32.74 3.25 12.24
CA ALA A 353 -33.20 4.63 12.32
C ALA A 353 -32.25 5.64 11.65
N ASN A 354 -31.00 5.27 11.36
CA ASN A 354 -29.96 6.15 10.85
C ASN A 354 -29.19 5.55 9.65
N PRO A 355 -29.80 5.43 8.46
CA PRO A 355 -29.24 4.74 7.29
C PRO A 355 -27.84 5.20 6.85
N ARG A 356 -27.45 6.42 7.20
CA ARG A 356 -26.12 6.96 6.88
C ARG A 356 -24.99 6.13 7.47
N PHE A 357 -25.17 5.54 8.66
CA PHE A 357 -24.18 4.68 9.32
C PHE A 357 -24.23 3.24 8.79
N ALA A 358 -25.36 2.81 8.23
CA ALA A 358 -25.54 1.52 7.59
C ALA A 358 -25.10 1.49 6.11
N SER A 359 -24.76 2.65 5.52
CA SER A 359 -24.36 2.75 4.10
C SER A 359 -23.09 1.89 3.81
N ALA A 360 -23.08 1.28 2.62
CA ALA A 360 -21.89 0.55 2.12
C ALA A 360 -20.63 1.40 2.06
N LEU A 361 -20.75 2.72 1.86
CA LEU A 361 -19.64 3.66 1.81
C LEU A 361 -19.20 4.17 3.20
N HIS A 362 -20.00 3.89 4.23
CA HIS A 362 -19.65 4.36 5.58
C HIS A 362 -18.38 3.68 6.11
N LYS A 363 -17.54 4.45 6.78
CA LYS A 363 -16.34 3.95 7.47
C LYS A 363 -16.28 4.56 8.86
N ALA A 364 -16.46 3.72 9.87
CA ALA A 364 -16.28 4.11 11.26
C ALA A 364 -14.83 4.55 11.56
N PRO A 365 -14.61 5.50 12.47
CA PRO A 365 -13.29 5.85 12.97
C PRO A 365 -12.59 4.62 13.55
N HIS A 366 -11.29 4.49 13.28
CA HIS A 366 -10.51 3.36 13.74
C HIS A 366 -10.18 3.45 15.24
N VAL A 367 -10.61 2.45 16.00
CA VAL A 367 -10.38 2.27 17.44
C VAL A 367 -9.93 0.84 17.75
N TYR A 368 -10.57 -0.13 17.09
CA TYR A 368 -10.38 -1.57 17.25
C TYR A 368 -9.79 -2.19 15.96
N ASN A 369 -9.43 -3.49 16.01
CA ASN A 369 -8.96 -4.17 14.81
C ASN A 369 -10.09 -4.39 13.80
N GLY A 370 -11.32 -4.68 14.28
CA GLY A 370 -12.48 -5.04 13.47
C GLY A 370 -13.42 -3.87 13.19
N ASN A 371 -14.00 -3.86 11.99
CA ASN A 371 -14.95 -2.82 11.59
C ASN A 371 -16.26 -2.85 12.40
N ALA A 372 -16.70 -4.02 12.86
CA ALA A 372 -17.91 -4.13 13.69
C ALA A 372 -17.71 -3.45 15.06
N ALA A 373 -16.56 -3.68 15.71
CA ALA A 373 -16.21 -3.04 16.96
C ALA A 373 -16.00 -1.51 16.80
N ASP A 374 -15.36 -1.09 15.71
CA ASP A 374 -15.23 0.33 15.33
C ASP A 374 -16.61 1.00 15.20
N LEU A 375 -17.58 0.32 14.57
CA LEU A 375 -18.94 0.82 14.39
C LEU A 375 -19.67 0.96 15.74
N VAL A 376 -19.52 -0.01 16.64
CA VAL A 376 -20.07 0.08 18.02
C VAL A 376 -19.52 1.32 18.72
N ALA A 377 -18.21 1.53 18.71
CA ALA A 377 -17.60 2.69 19.34
C ALA A 377 -18.06 4.03 18.75
N GLU A 378 -18.36 4.07 17.44
CA GLU A 378 -18.86 5.27 16.79
C GLU A 378 -20.31 5.58 17.16
N VAL A 379 -21.18 4.55 17.21
CA VAL A 379 -22.62 4.77 17.40
C VAL A 379 -23.05 4.82 18.85
N ALA A 380 -22.33 4.17 19.76
CA ALA A 380 -22.66 4.11 21.18
C ALA A 380 -22.89 5.49 21.83
N PRO A 381 -22.10 6.55 21.58
CA PRO A 381 -22.39 7.88 22.10
C PRO A 381 -23.72 8.48 21.61
N TYR A 382 -24.22 8.02 20.48
CA TYR A 382 -25.54 8.47 19.99
C TYR A 382 -26.69 7.74 20.67
N ILE A 383 -26.45 6.55 21.18
CA ILE A 383 -27.42 5.71 21.89
C ILE A 383 -27.48 6.11 23.36
N THR A 384 -26.33 6.25 24.01
CA THR A 384 -26.20 6.40 25.48
C THR A 384 -26.21 7.84 25.95
N MET A 385 -25.89 8.83 25.10
CA MET A 385 -25.74 10.23 25.50
C MET A 385 -26.79 11.13 24.87
N THR A 386 -27.23 12.13 25.64
CA THR A 386 -28.04 13.23 25.10
C THR A 386 -27.22 14.08 24.12
N THR A 387 -27.91 14.87 23.28
CA THR A 387 -27.23 15.76 22.32
C THR A 387 -26.28 16.74 23.01
N VAL A 388 -26.65 17.23 24.20
CA VAL A 388 -25.81 18.16 24.98
C VAL A 388 -24.56 17.47 25.53
N GLU A 389 -24.69 16.24 26.03
CA GLU A 389 -23.55 15.45 26.53
C GLU A 389 -22.56 15.10 25.40
N ARG A 390 -23.09 14.73 24.20
CA ARG A 390 -22.24 14.51 23.01
C ARG A 390 -21.48 15.76 22.61
N TRP A 391 -22.11 16.93 22.63
CA TRP A 391 -21.42 18.19 22.36
C TRP A 391 -20.36 18.50 23.41
N LYS A 392 -20.65 18.27 24.71
CA LYS A 392 -19.68 18.43 25.81
C LYS A 392 -18.50 17.45 25.66
N ALA A 393 -18.77 16.18 25.35
CA ALA A 393 -17.76 15.17 25.11
C ALA A 393 -16.88 15.51 23.88
N LYS A 394 -17.46 15.97 22.80
CA LYS A 394 -16.72 16.48 21.61
C LYS A 394 -15.85 17.70 21.96
N LEU A 395 -16.39 18.68 22.69
CA LEU A 395 -15.62 19.85 23.13
C LEU A 395 -14.51 19.47 24.12
N SER A 396 -14.76 18.54 25.03
CA SER A 396 -13.74 18.05 25.97
C SER A 396 -12.67 17.21 25.27
N SER A 397 -13.04 16.38 24.30
CA SER A 397 -12.08 15.62 23.47
C SER A 397 -11.28 16.54 22.54
N PHE A 398 -11.90 17.60 22.02
CA PHE A 398 -11.20 18.66 21.27
C PHE A 398 -10.30 19.48 22.21
N GLY A 399 -10.77 19.79 23.43
CA GLY A 399 -9.98 20.41 24.49
C GLY A 399 -8.87 19.51 25.05
N LYS A 400 -9.08 18.19 25.15
CA LYS A 400 -8.02 17.20 25.49
C LYS A 400 -7.05 17.01 24.32
N LYS A 401 -7.53 16.86 23.08
CA LYS A 401 -6.66 16.84 21.90
C LYS A 401 -5.94 18.16 21.70
N SER A 402 -6.58 19.31 21.92
CA SER A 402 -5.89 20.61 21.86
C SER A 402 -5.01 20.85 23.10
N LYS A 403 -5.30 20.26 24.28
CA LYS A 403 -4.39 20.24 25.45
C LYS A 403 -3.31 19.17 25.34
N GLU A 404 -3.58 17.99 24.76
CA GLU A 404 -2.53 17.03 24.36
C GLU A 404 -1.72 17.53 23.18
N VAL A 405 -2.32 18.20 22.22
CA VAL A 405 -1.64 18.97 21.16
C VAL A 405 -1.02 20.22 21.76
N ALA A 406 -1.54 20.88 22.81
CA ALA A 406 -0.93 22.00 23.51
C ALA A 406 -0.04 21.62 24.72
N GLN A 407 -0.08 20.39 25.24
CA GLN A 407 0.87 19.84 26.26
C GLN A 407 1.93 18.93 25.64
N LYS A 408 1.65 18.28 24.55
CA LYS A 408 2.65 17.80 23.57
C LYS A 408 3.11 18.92 22.65
N SER A 409 2.49 20.11 22.69
CA SER A 409 2.81 21.27 21.89
C SER A 409 3.83 22.27 22.46
N PRO A 410 4.44 22.12 23.68
CA PRO A 410 5.82 22.60 23.79
C PRO A 410 6.83 21.49 23.51
N GLU A 411 6.52 20.21 23.72
CA GLU A 411 7.36 19.09 23.25
C GLU A 411 6.99 18.58 21.85
N MET A 412 5.81 18.74 21.26
CA MET A 412 5.43 18.36 19.91
C MET A 412 5.18 19.53 18.96
N VAL A 413 4.99 20.79 19.40
CA VAL A 413 5.33 22.01 18.65
C VAL A 413 6.77 22.40 18.93
N VAL A 414 7.39 22.12 20.01
CA VAL A 414 8.83 22.00 20.21
C VAL A 414 9.35 20.66 19.68
N HIS A 415 8.67 19.52 19.56
CA HIS A 415 9.00 18.40 18.67
C HIS A 415 8.37 18.43 17.29
N LEU A 416 7.32 19.13 16.90
CA LEU A 416 6.95 19.48 15.53
C LEU A 416 7.53 20.83 15.09
N VAL A 417 7.79 21.77 15.92
CA VAL A 417 8.63 22.95 15.68
C VAL A 417 10.08 22.69 16.09
N GLN A 418 10.46 21.75 16.93
CA GLN A 418 11.80 21.13 17.05
C GLN A 418 11.94 19.86 16.19
N ARG A 419 10.91 19.27 15.60
CA ARG A 419 10.90 18.39 14.47
C ARG A 419 10.60 19.12 13.17
N ALA A 420 9.81 20.13 13.04
CA ALA A 420 9.77 21.13 11.97
C ALA A 420 10.83 22.25 12.13
N VAL A 421 11.46 22.45 13.26
CA VAL A 421 12.69 23.25 13.53
C VAL A 421 13.92 22.39 13.84
N LYS A 422 13.82 21.08 14.02
CA LYS A 422 14.87 20.05 13.87
C LYS A 422 14.75 19.26 12.59
N GLU A 423 13.63 19.25 11.89
CA GLU A 423 13.44 18.72 10.56
C GLU A 423 13.24 19.83 9.51
N ALA A 424 12.91 21.07 9.86
CA ALA A 424 13.10 22.25 9.03
C ALA A 424 14.50 22.93 9.14
N PRO A 425 15.33 22.74 10.16
CA PRO A 425 16.78 22.82 10.04
C PRO A 425 17.39 21.46 9.72
N GLY A 426 16.69 20.29 9.84
CA GLY A 426 17.00 19.04 9.20
C GLY A 426 16.58 19.03 7.73
N ALA A 427 15.42 19.54 7.26
CA ALA A 427 15.10 19.86 5.88
C ALA A 427 15.76 21.15 5.39
N ALA A 428 15.94 22.21 6.17
CA ALA A 428 16.77 23.38 5.85
C ALA A 428 18.26 23.14 6.18
N ARG A 429 18.66 22.21 7.05
CA ARG A 429 20.02 21.70 7.18
C ARG A 429 20.30 20.64 6.14
N LYS A 430 19.40 19.71 5.83
CA LYS A 430 19.47 18.83 4.64
C LYS A 430 19.40 19.65 3.35
N LEU A 431 18.56 20.67 3.23
CA LEU A 431 18.57 21.57 2.07
C LEU A 431 19.84 22.45 2.04
N LYS A 432 20.38 22.87 3.17
CA LYS A 432 21.70 23.53 3.24
C LYS A 432 22.86 22.56 3.01
N GLU A 433 22.80 21.35 3.52
CA GLU A 433 23.76 20.29 3.27
C GLU A 433 23.67 19.81 1.82
N ASP A 434 22.46 19.69 1.24
CA ASP A 434 22.21 19.39 -0.17
C ASP A 434 22.66 20.53 -1.07
N VAL A 435 22.43 21.80 -0.69
CA VAL A 435 22.92 22.99 -1.41
C VAL A 435 24.43 23.15 -1.24
N ALA A 436 25.03 22.84 -0.09
CA ALA A 436 26.49 22.81 0.11
C ALA A 436 27.12 21.68 -0.72
N LEU A 437 26.52 20.50 -0.73
CA LEU A 437 26.93 19.38 -1.57
C LEU A 437 26.82 19.69 -3.06
N ILE A 438 25.74 20.34 -3.50
CA ILE A 438 25.59 20.82 -4.88
C ILE A 438 26.69 21.85 -5.23
N ARG A 439 27.07 22.72 -4.29
CA ARG A 439 28.17 23.68 -4.48
C ARG A 439 29.53 22.99 -4.55
N GLU A 440 29.80 22.01 -3.68
CA GLU A 440 31.02 21.22 -3.69
C GLU A 440 31.15 20.37 -4.97
N ILE A 441 30.07 19.71 -5.41
CA ILE A 441 30.04 18.96 -6.68
C ILE A 441 30.26 19.88 -7.87
N ARG A 442 29.69 21.11 -7.87
CA ARG A 442 29.95 22.12 -8.91
C ARG A 442 31.39 22.65 -8.86
N ALA A 443 31.96 22.80 -7.67
CA ALA A 443 33.36 23.21 -7.50
C ALA A 443 34.32 22.10 -7.97
N ALA A 444 34.07 20.84 -7.61
CA ALA A 444 34.83 19.69 -8.07
C ALA A 444 34.78 19.51 -9.59
N LYS A 445 33.60 19.72 -10.23
CA LYS A 445 33.48 19.71 -11.71
C LYS A 445 34.25 20.87 -12.40
N LYS A 446 34.52 21.97 -11.70
CA LYS A 446 35.35 23.06 -12.25
C LYS A 446 36.85 22.81 -12.16
N VAL A 447 37.26 21.86 -11.31
CA VAL A 447 38.69 21.54 -11.05
C VAL A 447 39.14 20.31 -11.85
N SER A 448 38.23 19.49 -12.38
CA SER A 448 38.57 18.39 -13.29
C SER A 448 39.02 18.98 -14.64
N PRO A 449 40.25 18.75 -15.12
CA PRO A 449 40.64 19.11 -16.46
C PRO A 449 39.75 18.38 -17.48
N LYS A 450 39.37 19.08 -18.54
CA LYS A 450 38.72 18.43 -19.69
C LYS A 450 39.58 17.23 -20.11
N PRO A 451 39.01 16.06 -20.37
CA PRO A 451 39.76 15.01 -21.02
C PRO A 451 40.26 15.57 -22.36
N GLU A 452 41.61 15.59 -22.51
CA GLU A 452 42.19 15.78 -23.82
C GLU A 452 41.64 14.67 -24.74
N VAL A 453 40.93 15.10 -25.76
CA VAL A 453 40.58 14.23 -26.87
C VAL A 453 41.92 13.89 -27.53
N MET A 454 42.46 12.69 -27.23
CA MET A 454 43.51 12.11 -28.07
C MET A 454 42.85 11.80 -29.42
N ASP A 455 43.05 12.72 -30.37
CA ASP A 455 42.93 12.43 -31.78
C ASP A 455 43.91 11.30 -32.10
N ALA A 456 43.43 10.07 -32.15
CA ALA A 456 44.08 8.99 -32.84
C ALA A 456 43.68 9.14 -34.33
N ALA A 457 44.38 10.06 -34.99
CA ALA A 457 44.40 10.07 -36.46
C ALA A 457 45.43 9.02 -36.92
N ALA A 458 44.97 8.18 -37.82
CA ALA A 458 45.64 7.53 -38.94
C ALA A 458 47.07 6.99 -38.69
N GLU A 459 47.23 5.69 -38.86
CA GLU A 459 48.08 5.09 -39.89
C GLU A 459 48.13 3.57 -39.74
N GLU A 460 47.82 2.96 -40.88
CA GLU A 460 47.98 1.59 -41.43
C GLU A 460 46.84 0.60 -41.22
#